data_19cbb2061acfb0032cebdb81a270c8bc
#
_entry.id   19cbb2061acfb0032cebdb81a270c8bc
#
_cell.length_a   1.000
_cell.length_b   1.000
_cell.length_c   1.000
_cell.angle_alpha   90.00
_cell.angle_beta   90.00
_cell.angle_gamma   90.00
#
_symmetry.space_group_name_H-M   'P 1'
#
loop_
_entity.id
_entity.type
_entity.pdbx_description
1 polymer ?
#
loop_
_entity_poly.entity_id
_entity_poly.type
_entity_poly.pdbx_seq_one_letter_code
_entity_poly.pdbx_strand_id
1 'polypeptide(L)'
;MTPDFSHLDATGSARMVDVGAKPAQRRIARAEGFVRCRPETIAALRERALPKGDVLTVAKIAAIQAAKRTDELIPLCHSLPVDAVEVEFEVEDDAVRIRASVSTTAKTGVEMEALTAVSVAALTIYDMCKAVDKTMSIDGIRVTEKIKE
;
A
#
# COMPACT_ATOMS: atom_id res chain seq x y z
N MET A 1 -9.71 17.23 -25.38
CA MET A 1 -9.14 15.88 -25.64
C MET A 1 -9.53 14.96 -24.50
N THR A 2 -10.18 13.86 -24.82
CA THR A 2 -10.56 12.85 -23.81
C THR A 2 -9.36 11.96 -23.52
N PRO A 3 -8.95 11.78 -22.24
CA PRO A 3 -7.85 10.91 -21.93
C PRO A 3 -8.19 9.44 -22.24
N ASP A 4 -7.20 8.68 -22.70
CA ASP A 4 -7.33 7.25 -22.94
C ASP A 4 -7.10 6.46 -21.66
N PHE A 5 -8.04 5.62 -21.30
CA PHE A 5 -7.90 4.68 -20.19
C PHE A 5 -7.26 3.39 -20.70
N SER A 6 -6.06 3.07 -20.22
CA SER A 6 -5.28 1.92 -20.69
C SER A 6 -5.99 0.57 -20.46
N HIS A 7 -6.88 0.48 -19.47
CA HIS A 7 -7.65 -0.73 -19.16
C HIS A 7 -8.96 -0.84 -19.94
N LEU A 8 -9.19 0.03 -20.93
CA LEU A 8 -10.32 -0.06 -21.84
C LEU A 8 -9.79 -0.34 -23.24
N ASP A 9 -10.46 -1.26 -23.95
CA ASP A 9 -10.17 -1.51 -25.35
C ASP A 9 -10.90 -0.49 -26.26
N ALA A 10 -10.77 -0.66 -27.58
CA ALA A 10 -11.38 0.24 -28.55
C ALA A 10 -12.91 0.27 -28.47
N THR A 11 -13.54 -0.76 -27.89
CA THR A 11 -15.01 -0.85 -27.72
C THR A 11 -15.47 -0.35 -26.34
N GLY A 12 -14.55 0.09 -25.46
CA GLY A 12 -14.85 0.51 -24.10
C GLY A 12 -14.95 -0.63 -23.09
N SER A 13 -14.58 -1.86 -23.47
CA SER A 13 -14.59 -3.01 -22.57
C SER A 13 -13.33 -3.05 -21.72
N ALA A 14 -13.47 -3.51 -20.46
CA ALA A 14 -12.36 -3.63 -19.51
C ALA A 14 -11.37 -4.70 -19.99
N ARG A 15 -10.08 -4.41 -19.81
CA ARG A 15 -9.00 -5.35 -20.16
C ARG A 15 -7.78 -5.17 -19.28
N MET A 16 -7.00 -6.24 -19.14
CA MET A 16 -5.64 -6.13 -18.64
C MET A 16 -4.75 -5.67 -19.80
N VAL A 17 -3.86 -4.69 -19.53
CA VAL A 17 -2.97 -4.15 -20.58
C VAL A 17 -1.96 -5.22 -21.01
N ASP A 18 -1.77 -5.39 -22.33
CA ASP A 18 -0.74 -6.28 -22.87
C ASP A 18 0.63 -5.59 -22.77
N VAL A 19 1.52 -6.16 -21.97
CA VAL A 19 2.89 -5.66 -21.81
C VAL A 19 3.93 -6.63 -22.41
N GLY A 20 3.48 -7.58 -23.22
CA GLY A 20 4.34 -8.62 -23.80
C GLY A 20 5.52 -8.09 -24.60
N ALA A 21 5.36 -6.95 -25.28
CA ALA A 21 6.41 -6.33 -26.08
C ALA A 21 7.37 -5.43 -25.29
N LYS A 22 7.08 -5.14 -24.02
CA LYS A 22 7.90 -4.27 -23.20
C LYS A 22 9.11 -5.02 -22.64
N PRO A 23 10.29 -4.39 -22.55
CA PRO A 23 11.43 -5.02 -21.89
C PRO A 23 11.24 -5.06 -20.38
N ALA A 24 11.82 -6.07 -19.75
CA ALA A 24 11.92 -6.11 -18.29
C ALA A 24 12.95 -5.07 -17.82
N GLN A 25 12.59 -4.31 -16.80
CA GLN A 25 13.45 -3.30 -16.20
C GLN A 25 13.27 -3.31 -14.70
N ARG A 26 14.30 -2.88 -13.97
CA ARG A 26 14.16 -2.68 -12.55
C ARG A 26 13.26 -1.46 -12.30
N ARG A 27 12.29 -1.64 -11.41
CA ARG A 27 11.31 -0.61 -11.08
C ARG A 27 11.12 -0.56 -9.57
N ILE A 28 10.99 0.65 -9.06
CA ILE A 28 10.71 0.90 -7.65
C ILE A 28 9.54 1.86 -7.59
N ALA A 29 8.61 1.60 -6.69
CA ALA A 29 7.54 2.53 -6.36
C ALA A 29 7.49 2.72 -4.86
N ARG A 30 7.26 3.95 -4.44
CA ARG A 30 7.05 4.31 -3.04
C ARG A 30 5.68 4.93 -2.88
N ALA A 31 5.03 4.59 -1.78
CA ALA A 31 3.73 5.11 -1.43
C ALA A 31 3.70 5.49 0.04
N GLU A 32 2.77 6.33 0.40
CA GLU A 32 2.51 6.70 1.80
C GLU A 32 1.01 6.73 2.06
N GLY A 33 0.66 6.74 3.33
CA GLY A 33 -0.70 6.93 3.81
C GLY A 33 -0.69 7.22 5.29
N PHE A 34 -1.84 7.59 5.84
CA PHE A 34 -1.99 8.01 7.22
C PHE A 34 -3.19 7.35 7.87
N VAL A 35 -3.02 6.94 9.11
CA VAL A 35 -4.14 6.62 10.00
C VAL A 35 -4.21 7.73 11.03
N ARG A 36 -5.27 8.54 10.98
CA ARG A 36 -5.50 9.61 11.95
C ARG A 36 -6.08 9.01 13.22
N CYS A 37 -5.49 9.31 14.34
CA CYS A 37 -5.85 8.76 15.63
C CYS A 37 -5.92 9.87 16.68
N ARG A 38 -6.65 9.60 17.76
CA ARG A 38 -6.57 10.48 18.94
C ARG A 38 -5.19 10.37 19.60
N PRO A 39 -4.72 11.43 20.27
CA PRO A 39 -3.44 11.39 20.98
C PRO A 39 -3.32 10.23 22.00
N GLU A 40 -4.41 9.87 22.64
CA GLU A 40 -4.44 8.75 23.61
C GLU A 40 -4.15 7.41 22.92
N THR A 41 -4.66 7.24 21.71
CA THR A 41 -4.40 6.03 20.88
C THR A 41 -2.93 5.97 20.49
N ILE A 42 -2.36 7.10 20.09
CA ILE A 42 -0.93 7.19 19.77
C ILE A 42 -0.06 6.86 20.97
N ALA A 43 -0.42 7.37 22.15
CA ALA A 43 0.30 7.05 23.40
C ALA A 43 0.25 5.54 23.67
N ALA A 44 -0.90 4.91 23.50
CA ALA A 44 -1.06 3.47 23.68
C ALA A 44 -0.23 2.67 22.66
N LEU A 45 -0.15 3.13 21.42
CA LEU A 45 0.71 2.51 20.39
C LEU A 45 2.19 2.56 20.79
N ARG A 46 2.66 3.71 21.28
CA ARG A 46 4.04 3.89 21.71
C ARG A 46 4.39 2.99 22.89
N GLU A 47 3.43 2.78 23.78
CA GLU A 47 3.61 1.93 24.97
C GLU A 47 3.30 0.46 24.69
N ARG A 48 2.84 0.12 23.48
CA ARG A 48 2.40 -1.22 23.09
C ARG A 48 1.30 -1.78 24.01
N ALA A 49 0.44 -0.90 24.52
CA ALA A 49 -0.58 -1.22 25.51
C ALA A 49 -1.96 -1.54 24.89
N LEU A 50 -2.02 -1.89 23.61
CA LEU A 50 -3.28 -2.19 22.93
C LEU A 50 -3.69 -3.66 23.09
N PRO A 51 -5.02 -3.94 23.15
CA PRO A 51 -5.52 -5.30 23.45
C PRO A 51 -5.08 -6.40 22.50
N LYS A 52 -4.82 -6.08 21.23
CA LYS A 52 -4.43 -7.06 20.21
C LYS A 52 -2.91 -7.20 20.01
N GLY A 53 -2.10 -6.59 20.89
CA GLY A 53 -0.65 -6.74 20.86
C GLY A 53 0.08 -5.70 20.00
N ASP A 54 1.24 -6.07 19.45
CA ASP A 54 2.10 -5.16 18.68
C ASP A 54 1.50 -4.83 17.31
N VAL A 55 0.79 -3.72 17.26
CA VAL A 55 0.03 -3.26 16.09
C VAL A 55 0.94 -3.02 14.89
N LEU A 56 2.07 -2.36 15.09
CA LEU A 56 2.94 -1.98 13.97
C LEU A 56 3.64 -3.20 13.35
N THR A 57 4.02 -4.18 14.15
CA THR A 57 4.58 -5.43 13.64
C THR A 57 3.57 -6.20 12.81
N VAL A 58 2.33 -6.32 13.29
CA VAL A 58 1.26 -7.01 12.55
C VAL A 58 0.94 -6.25 11.26
N ALA A 59 0.85 -4.93 11.32
CA ALA A 59 0.61 -4.09 10.14
C ALA A 59 1.72 -4.23 9.09
N LYS A 60 2.98 -4.32 9.53
CA LYS A 60 4.12 -4.52 8.63
C LYS A 60 4.02 -5.85 7.88
N ILE A 61 3.74 -6.93 8.61
CA ILE A 61 3.57 -8.26 8.00
C ILE A 61 2.40 -8.23 7.00
N ALA A 62 1.27 -7.65 7.40
CA ALA A 62 0.10 -7.54 6.53
C ALA A 62 0.41 -6.76 5.25
N ALA A 63 1.17 -5.66 5.35
CA ALA A 63 1.58 -4.86 4.21
C ALA A 63 2.45 -5.66 3.23
N ILE A 64 3.41 -6.41 3.73
CA ILE A 64 4.28 -7.25 2.91
C ILE A 64 3.47 -8.32 2.19
N GLN A 65 2.58 -9.00 2.90
CA GLN A 65 1.69 -10.00 2.29
C GLN A 65 0.78 -9.37 1.23
N ALA A 66 0.24 -8.20 1.49
CA ALA A 66 -0.63 -7.49 0.55
C ALA A 66 0.09 -7.11 -0.73
N ALA A 67 1.32 -6.62 -0.63
CA ALA A 67 2.14 -6.33 -1.81
C ALA A 67 2.31 -7.56 -2.70
N LYS A 68 2.54 -8.72 -2.10
CA LYS A 68 2.71 -9.99 -2.82
C LYS A 68 1.42 -10.53 -3.43
N ARG A 69 0.27 -10.08 -2.97
CA ARG A 69 -1.07 -10.56 -3.37
C ARG A 69 -1.89 -9.51 -4.11
N THR A 70 -1.26 -8.47 -4.58
CA THR A 70 -1.95 -7.33 -5.20
C THR A 70 -2.77 -7.76 -6.41
N ASP A 71 -2.26 -8.66 -7.25
CA ASP A 71 -2.97 -9.15 -8.42
C ASP A 71 -4.23 -9.98 -8.06
N GLU A 72 -4.28 -10.57 -6.89
CA GLU A 72 -5.48 -11.26 -6.39
C GLU A 72 -6.58 -10.28 -5.97
N LEU A 73 -6.20 -9.04 -5.60
CA LEU A 73 -7.11 -8.02 -5.09
C LEU A 73 -7.54 -7.02 -6.16
N ILE A 74 -6.65 -6.72 -7.10
CA ILE A 74 -6.86 -5.72 -8.15
C ILE A 74 -6.98 -6.46 -9.48
N PRO A 75 -8.19 -6.56 -10.04
CA PRO A 75 -8.50 -7.55 -11.08
C PRO A 75 -7.66 -7.47 -12.36
N LEU A 76 -7.33 -6.26 -12.80
CA LEU A 76 -6.62 -6.06 -14.08
C LEU A 76 -5.14 -5.71 -13.88
N CYS A 77 -4.63 -5.90 -12.67
CA CYS A 77 -3.22 -5.72 -12.32
C CYS A 77 -2.43 -6.96 -12.74
N HIS A 78 -1.23 -6.73 -13.29
CA HIS A 78 -0.35 -7.83 -13.67
C HIS A 78 0.22 -8.53 -12.44
N SER A 79 0.40 -9.85 -12.55
CA SER A 79 1.12 -10.62 -11.55
C SER A 79 2.62 -10.39 -11.75
N LEU A 80 3.29 -9.81 -10.76
CA LEU A 80 4.69 -9.44 -10.86
C LEU A 80 5.52 -10.14 -9.80
N PRO A 81 6.77 -10.54 -10.14
CA PRO A 81 7.71 -10.98 -9.11
C PRO A 81 8.17 -9.77 -8.30
N VAL A 82 7.93 -9.79 -7.02
CA VAL A 82 8.35 -8.70 -6.11
C VAL A 82 9.71 -9.07 -5.53
N ASP A 83 10.72 -8.23 -5.77
CA ASP A 83 12.08 -8.48 -5.28
C ASP A 83 12.24 -8.07 -3.82
N ALA A 84 11.63 -6.95 -3.43
CA ALA A 84 11.69 -6.47 -2.05
C ALA A 84 10.47 -5.62 -1.72
N VAL A 85 10.06 -5.70 -0.47
CA VAL A 85 9.04 -4.82 0.11
C VAL A 85 9.59 -4.28 1.42
N GLU A 86 9.67 -2.97 1.53
CA GLU A 86 10.08 -2.28 2.76
C GLU A 86 8.92 -1.45 3.27
N VAL A 87 8.63 -1.56 4.55
CA VAL A 87 7.52 -0.84 5.20
C VAL A 87 8.05 -0.16 6.45
N GLU A 88 7.78 1.13 6.56
CA GLU A 88 8.19 1.95 7.69
C GLU A 88 7.00 2.69 8.27
N PHE A 89 7.01 2.89 9.57
CA PHE A 89 5.99 3.64 10.29
C PHE A 89 6.63 4.79 11.03
N GLU A 90 5.97 5.95 10.98
CA GLU A 90 6.33 7.11 11.79
C GLU A 90 5.12 7.45 12.66
N VAL A 91 5.30 7.31 13.97
CA VAL A 91 4.24 7.59 14.93
C VAL A 91 4.30 9.06 15.30
N GLU A 92 3.36 9.82 14.79
CA GLU A 92 3.20 11.26 15.03
C GLU A 92 2.27 11.48 16.21
N ASP A 93 2.00 12.73 16.59
CA ASP A 93 1.18 13.01 17.78
C ASP A 93 -0.30 12.63 17.60
N ASP A 94 -0.80 12.66 16.37
CA ASP A 94 -2.20 12.42 16.05
C ASP A 94 -2.40 11.51 14.83
N ALA A 95 -1.33 10.83 14.40
CA ALA A 95 -1.40 9.95 13.24
C ALA A 95 -0.27 8.93 13.26
N VAL A 96 -0.48 7.83 12.54
CA VAL A 96 0.58 6.93 12.11
C VAL A 96 0.78 7.16 10.61
N ARG A 97 1.97 7.59 10.22
CA ARG A 97 2.36 7.70 8.83
C ARG A 97 2.98 6.38 8.38
N ILE A 98 2.51 5.88 7.25
CA ILE A 98 2.94 4.61 6.68
C ILE A 98 3.67 4.91 5.39
N ARG A 99 4.84 4.33 5.20
CA ARG A 99 5.58 4.38 3.94
C ARG A 99 5.90 2.97 3.50
N ALA A 100 5.70 2.69 2.22
CA ALA A 100 6.08 1.42 1.61
C ALA A 100 6.93 1.67 0.37
N SER A 101 7.94 0.83 0.18
CA SER A 101 8.77 0.81 -1.01
C SER A 101 8.76 -0.60 -1.57
N VAL A 102 8.41 -0.76 -2.83
CA VAL A 102 8.38 -2.06 -3.52
C VAL A 102 9.28 -2.01 -4.73
N SER A 103 10.10 -3.02 -4.92
CA SER A 103 10.94 -3.17 -6.09
C SER A 103 10.65 -4.46 -6.83
N THR A 104 10.82 -4.41 -8.14
CA THR A 104 10.64 -5.54 -9.06
C THR A 104 11.55 -5.37 -10.26
N THR A 105 11.81 -6.48 -10.95
CA THR A 105 12.38 -6.48 -12.30
C THR A 105 11.32 -7.07 -13.21
N ALA A 106 10.59 -6.20 -13.92
CA ALA A 106 9.40 -6.60 -14.67
C ALA A 106 9.08 -5.62 -15.79
N LYS A 107 8.02 -5.91 -16.52
CA LYS A 107 7.60 -5.16 -17.71
C LYS A 107 6.66 -4.00 -17.41
N THR A 108 6.21 -3.87 -16.17
CA THR A 108 5.36 -2.78 -15.72
C THR A 108 5.75 -2.36 -14.31
N GLY A 109 5.24 -1.22 -13.85
CA GLY A 109 5.56 -0.67 -12.54
C GLY A 109 4.85 -1.38 -11.40
N VAL A 110 5.27 -1.07 -10.19
CA VAL A 110 4.79 -1.67 -8.93
C VAL A 110 4.04 -0.66 -8.06
N GLU A 111 3.44 0.36 -8.67
CA GLU A 111 2.65 1.35 -7.93
C GLU A 111 1.51 0.70 -7.16
N MET A 112 0.81 -0.26 -7.78
CA MET A 112 -0.32 -0.93 -7.14
C MET A 112 0.12 -1.76 -5.94
N GLU A 113 1.27 -2.43 -6.04
CA GLU A 113 1.83 -3.18 -4.93
C GLU A 113 2.17 -2.27 -3.75
N ALA A 114 2.78 -1.10 -4.02
CA ALA A 114 3.11 -0.14 -2.98
C ALA A 114 1.85 0.47 -2.34
N LEU A 115 0.87 0.85 -3.16
CA LEU A 115 -0.41 1.39 -2.67
C LEU A 115 -1.20 0.35 -1.87
N THR A 116 -1.22 -0.89 -2.32
CA THR A 116 -1.91 -1.98 -1.63
C THR A 116 -1.25 -2.26 -0.28
N ALA A 117 0.09 -2.27 -0.23
CA ALA A 117 0.83 -2.44 1.01
C ALA A 117 0.44 -1.37 2.05
N VAL A 118 0.46 -0.11 1.67
CA VAL A 118 0.09 1.01 2.55
C VAL A 118 -1.37 0.90 2.98
N SER A 119 -2.26 0.59 2.06
CA SER A 119 -3.70 0.50 2.33
C SER A 119 -4.02 -0.61 3.33
N VAL A 120 -3.41 -1.78 3.17
CA VAL A 120 -3.64 -2.92 4.07
C VAL A 120 -2.97 -2.70 5.42
N ALA A 121 -1.80 -2.06 5.46
CA ALA A 121 -1.20 -1.64 6.72
C ALA A 121 -2.13 -0.71 7.49
N ALA A 122 -2.71 0.28 6.81
CA ALA A 122 -3.66 1.21 7.41
C ALA A 122 -4.91 0.50 7.94
N LEU A 123 -5.47 -0.40 7.15
CA LEU A 123 -6.64 -1.21 7.57
C LEU A 123 -6.31 -2.06 8.78
N THR A 124 -5.11 -2.63 8.84
CA THR A 124 -4.67 -3.46 9.95
C THR A 124 -4.54 -2.63 11.24
N ILE A 125 -3.93 -1.45 11.15
CA ILE A 125 -3.85 -0.52 12.29
C ILE A 125 -5.25 -0.15 12.76
N TYR A 126 -6.14 0.20 11.83
CA TYR A 126 -7.54 0.52 12.15
C TYR A 126 -8.22 -0.64 12.87
N ASP A 127 -8.13 -1.85 12.34
CA ASP A 127 -8.75 -3.02 12.94
C ASP A 127 -8.25 -3.29 14.35
N MET A 128 -6.94 -3.15 14.56
CA MET A 128 -6.33 -3.44 15.86
C MET A 128 -6.56 -2.34 16.90
N CYS A 129 -6.83 -1.12 16.48
CA CYS A 129 -7.04 0.03 17.38
C CYS A 129 -8.53 0.38 17.57
N LYS A 130 -9.43 -0.14 16.78
CA LYS A 130 -10.84 0.27 16.80
C LYS A 130 -11.55 0.03 18.15
N ALA A 131 -11.05 -0.88 18.97
CA ALA A 131 -11.61 -1.13 20.29
C ALA A 131 -11.41 0.07 21.24
N VAL A 132 -10.34 0.85 21.05
CA VAL A 132 -10.00 2.00 21.90
C VAL A 132 -10.21 3.35 21.21
N ASP A 133 -10.41 3.37 19.89
CA ASP A 133 -10.58 4.61 19.13
C ASP A 133 -11.61 4.41 18.02
N LYS A 134 -12.76 5.07 18.15
CA LYS A 134 -13.85 5.01 17.17
C LYS A 134 -13.79 6.16 16.14
N THR A 135 -12.82 7.04 16.27
CA THR A 135 -12.75 8.28 15.46
C THR A 135 -11.69 8.25 14.38
N MET A 136 -10.97 7.13 14.23
CA MET A 136 -9.90 7.02 13.25
C MET A 136 -10.38 7.21 11.82
N SER A 137 -9.51 7.78 11.01
CA SER A 137 -9.71 7.87 9.56
C SER A 137 -8.41 7.48 8.84
N ILE A 138 -8.56 7.01 7.63
CA ILE A 138 -7.45 6.67 6.74
C ILE A 138 -7.48 7.66 5.59
N ASP A 139 -6.37 8.36 5.36
CA ASP A 139 -6.30 9.35 4.29
C ASP A 139 -4.89 9.47 3.71
N GLY A 140 -4.76 10.30 2.67
CA GLY A 140 -3.48 10.64 2.10
C GLY A 140 -2.75 9.48 1.44
N ILE A 141 -3.45 8.43 1.02
CA ILE A 141 -2.84 7.29 0.34
C ILE A 141 -2.48 7.73 -1.08
N ARG A 142 -1.17 7.71 -1.39
CA ARG A 142 -0.68 8.15 -2.69
C ARG A 142 0.69 7.56 -3.01
N VAL A 143 1.00 7.51 -4.29
CA VAL A 143 2.36 7.23 -4.77
C VAL A 143 3.21 8.48 -4.55
N THR A 144 4.35 8.33 -3.92
CA THR A 144 5.28 9.44 -3.67
C THR A 144 6.46 9.45 -4.63
N GLU A 145 6.82 8.29 -5.17
CA GLU A 145 7.98 8.18 -6.05
C GLU A 145 7.86 6.96 -6.96
N LYS A 146 8.30 7.12 -8.21
CA LYS A 146 8.43 6.04 -9.20
C LYS A 146 9.82 6.13 -9.80
N ILE A 147 10.56 5.02 -9.74
CA ILE A 147 11.89 4.91 -10.33
C ILE A 147 11.89 3.78 -11.34
N LYS A 148 12.48 4.05 -12.49
CA LYS A 148 12.65 3.09 -13.58
C LYS A 148 14.12 3.14 -14.00
N GLU A 149 14.80 2.03 -13.87
CA GLU A 149 16.23 1.90 -14.17
C GLU A 149 16.49 1.11 -15.44
#